data_ebe551e9ecffa5135e5ee74cb7825d2b
#
_entry.id   ebe551e9ecffa5135e5ee74cb7825d2b
#
_cell.length_a   1.000
_cell.length_b   1.000
_cell.length_c   1.000
_cell.angle_alpha   90.00
_cell.angle_beta   90.00
_cell.angle_gamma   90.00
#
_symmetry.space_group_name_H-M   'P 1'
#
loop_
_entity.id
_entity.type
_entity.pdbx_description
1 polymer ?
#
loop_
_entity_poly.entity_id
_entity_poly.type
_entity_poly.pdbx_seq_one_letter_code
_entity_poly.pdbx_strand_id
1 'polypeptide(L)'
;MQTRCCDFPLDEVPAGANDRDGSENGEELQLLLSEPALGQPESFSRFVVDATGPDAAHAGASRGRVLVVDDDGAFAQTCARMLEASGYRVRIASDGQSASRLAVREHFDAIVSDINLPDQNGIQVLQDIRRTDADMPIILVTGQPDLDTARAAVEWGAISYLLKPVSAAQLERELDRALHRRRTTSQMHIVEDQEKEQEGMSERFSRALGRLWIAFQPIVSWSRKSIVGYEAVMQSTEPSLPTSANLLNAAQELSQIGVLGQRVRSQVATIMSSGCPSQTMFAGLQPEELLDESLYDPCAPLAAFARQICFEITRRPMRAQVPEFRSCMKGLRALGYRIAIGDIGASNAGLGSLALVEPDAVKLDMSVFRDTRSFLVKRKLMRAMVTLCGDLESSLIATSVDSEAERTLFTSFGGDLMQGLRFAEPAFPFPTPRF
;
A
#
# COMPACT_ATOMS: atom_id res chain seq x y z
N MET A 1 34.02 13.94 32.77
CA MET A 1 33.82 12.49 32.55
C MET A 1 33.46 12.28 31.08
N GLN A 2 34.41 11.76 30.33
CA GLN A 2 34.34 11.62 28.87
C GLN A 2 33.44 10.43 28.52
N THR A 3 32.36 10.66 27.83
CA THR A 3 31.53 9.63 27.16
C THR A 3 32.03 9.45 25.76
N ARG A 4 32.55 8.28 25.47
CA ARG A 4 33.05 7.85 24.14
C ARG A 4 31.90 7.73 23.17
N CYS A 5 32.08 8.36 21.99
CA CYS A 5 31.32 8.11 20.78
C CYS A 5 31.52 6.66 20.35
N CYS A 6 30.43 5.97 20.02
CA CYS A 6 30.49 4.71 19.27
C CYS A 6 30.64 5.04 17.78
N ASP A 7 31.89 5.00 17.31
CA ASP A 7 32.22 4.99 15.90
C ASP A 7 31.79 3.64 15.30
N PHE A 8 31.08 3.69 14.16
CA PHE A 8 30.89 2.53 13.31
C PHE A 8 32.20 2.30 12.54
N PRO A 9 32.87 1.14 12.66
CA PRO A 9 34.04 0.85 11.88
C PRO A 9 33.65 0.58 10.42
N LEU A 10 34.25 1.33 9.51
CA LEU A 10 34.41 0.97 8.11
C LEU A 10 35.52 -0.10 8.07
N ASP A 11 35.15 -1.36 7.99
CA ASP A 11 36.11 -2.42 7.75
C ASP A 11 36.52 -2.45 6.28
N GLU A 12 37.83 -2.43 6.11
CA GLU A 12 38.60 -2.41 4.88
C GLU A 12 38.26 -3.57 3.96
N VAL A 13 38.01 -3.25 2.68
CA VAL A 13 38.00 -4.22 1.57
C VAL A 13 39.44 -4.40 1.10
N PRO A 14 39.98 -5.64 1.00
CA PRO A 14 41.36 -5.85 0.53
C PRO A 14 41.47 -5.53 -0.95
N ALA A 15 42.42 -4.67 -1.27
CA ALA A 15 42.90 -4.44 -2.62
C ALA A 15 43.70 -5.63 -3.14
N GLY A 16 43.34 -6.13 -4.30
CA GLY A 16 44.14 -7.16 -4.97
C GLY A 16 43.63 -7.58 -6.34
N ALA A 17 44.27 -7.05 -7.32
CA ALA A 17 44.74 -7.64 -8.59
C ALA A 17 44.32 -6.88 -9.83
N ASN A 18 45.37 -6.33 -10.40
CA ASN A 18 45.54 -5.69 -11.70
C ASN A 18 45.22 -6.59 -12.91
N ASP A 19 44.91 -5.88 -13.96
CA ASP A 19 45.36 -5.97 -15.36
C ASP A 19 44.47 -6.66 -16.40
N ARG A 20 44.19 -5.83 -17.37
CA ARG A 20 44.29 -5.95 -18.84
C ARG A 20 43.01 -5.91 -19.67
N ASP A 21 43.13 -4.97 -20.63
CA ASP A 21 42.52 -4.86 -21.96
C ASP A 21 41.03 -4.54 -22.01
N GLY A 22 40.62 -3.45 -22.60
CA GLY A 22 41.00 -2.78 -23.81
C GLY A 22 39.78 -2.64 -24.70
N SER A 23 39.35 -1.40 -24.97
CA SER A 23 38.61 -0.99 -26.15
C SER A 23 37.45 -1.90 -26.63
N GLU A 24 36.24 -1.54 -26.27
CA GLU A 24 35.00 -1.73 -27.06
C GLU A 24 33.81 -1.42 -26.19
N ASN A 25 33.45 -0.20 -25.95
CA ASN A 25 32.17 0.21 -25.33
C ASN A 25 31.85 1.70 -25.49
N GLY A 26 32.39 2.33 -26.58
CA GLY A 26 32.09 3.73 -26.89
C GLY A 26 30.80 3.97 -27.69
N GLU A 27 30.24 2.97 -28.33
CA GLU A 27 29.08 3.14 -29.23
C GLU A 27 27.72 2.77 -28.63
N GLU A 28 27.66 1.98 -27.58
CA GLU A 28 26.38 1.59 -26.96
C GLU A 28 25.75 2.67 -26.05
N LEU A 29 26.54 3.66 -25.59
CA LEU A 29 26.02 4.72 -24.73
C LEU A 29 25.35 5.85 -25.49
N GLN A 30 25.58 5.97 -26.80
CA GLN A 30 25.02 7.04 -27.64
C GLN A 30 23.61 6.70 -28.16
N LEU A 31 23.21 5.44 -28.14
CA LEU A 31 21.89 4.97 -28.57
C LEU A 31 20.79 5.09 -27.49
N LEU A 32 21.14 5.40 -26.26
CA LEU A 32 20.20 5.57 -25.15
C LEU A 32 19.73 7.02 -24.91
N LEU A 33 20.22 7.99 -25.70
CA LEU A 33 19.90 9.41 -25.53
C LEU A 33 19.09 10.04 -26.66
N SER A 34 18.64 9.26 -27.68
CA SER A 34 17.75 9.76 -28.72
C SER A 34 16.29 9.59 -28.33
N GLU A 35 15.68 10.69 -27.89
CA GLU A 35 14.23 10.79 -27.69
C GLU A 35 13.49 10.75 -29.04
N PRO A 36 12.41 9.94 -29.18
CA PRO A 36 11.47 10.15 -30.27
C PRO A 36 10.55 11.34 -29.93
N ALA A 37 10.42 12.27 -30.86
CA ALA A 37 9.55 13.43 -30.80
C ALA A 37 8.10 13.02 -30.47
N LEU A 38 7.59 13.52 -29.35
CA LEU A 38 6.19 13.36 -28.93
C LEU A 38 5.31 14.26 -29.80
N GLY A 39 4.45 13.64 -30.60
CA GLY A 39 3.32 14.28 -31.27
C GLY A 39 2.34 14.84 -30.23
N GLN A 40 1.73 15.96 -30.55
CA GLN A 40 0.76 16.69 -29.74
C GLN A 40 -0.44 15.81 -29.36
N PRO A 41 -1.01 15.98 -28.15
CA PRO A 41 -2.21 15.22 -27.77
C PRO A 41 -3.45 15.79 -28.46
N GLU A 42 -4.08 14.95 -29.26
CA GLU A 42 -5.43 15.20 -29.73
C GLU A 42 -6.44 15.14 -28.57
N SER A 43 -7.31 16.12 -28.61
CA SER A 43 -8.42 16.34 -27.69
C SER A 43 -9.32 15.13 -27.48
N PHE A 44 -9.39 14.60 -26.26
CA PHE A 44 -10.47 13.68 -25.86
C PHE A 44 -11.76 14.46 -25.65
N SER A 45 -12.59 14.57 -26.70
CA SER A 45 -13.97 14.95 -26.58
C SER A 45 -14.83 13.73 -26.25
N ARG A 46 -15.60 13.90 -25.16
CA ARG A 46 -16.88 13.29 -24.83
C ARG A 46 -17.30 12.07 -25.65
N PHE A 47 -17.20 10.88 -25.07
CA PHE A 47 -18.10 9.78 -25.36
C PHE A 47 -19.20 9.74 -24.29
N VAL A 48 -20.33 10.35 -24.64
CA VAL A 48 -21.62 9.99 -24.08
C VAL A 48 -21.98 8.66 -24.75
N VAL A 49 -21.96 7.59 -24.00
CA VAL A 49 -22.47 6.29 -24.48
C VAL A 49 -23.96 6.28 -24.20
N ASP A 50 -24.75 6.47 -25.25
CA ASP A 50 -26.17 6.18 -25.26
C ASP A 50 -26.41 4.71 -24.90
N ALA A 51 -27.07 4.49 -23.77
CA ALA A 51 -27.54 3.19 -23.33
C ALA A 51 -28.87 2.86 -24.01
N THR A 52 -28.83 2.44 -25.28
CA THR A 52 -29.97 1.79 -25.92
C THR A 52 -29.50 0.51 -26.62
N GLY A 53 -29.40 -0.58 -25.83
CA GLY A 53 -29.39 -1.95 -26.37
C GLY A 53 -30.73 -2.63 -26.09
N PRO A 54 -31.18 -3.60 -26.89
CA PRO A 54 -32.55 -4.09 -26.90
C PRO A 54 -32.80 -5.15 -25.84
N ASP A 55 -33.20 -4.74 -24.64
CA ASP A 55 -33.79 -5.61 -23.61
C ASP A 55 -34.74 -4.83 -22.68
N ALA A 56 -35.65 -4.04 -23.32
CA ALA A 56 -36.75 -3.37 -22.61
C ALA A 56 -38.06 -4.11 -22.87
N ALA A 57 -38.17 -5.33 -22.34
CA ALA A 57 -39.45 -6.02 -22.27
C ALA A 57 -39.38 -7.02 -21.09
N HIS A 58 -39.58 -6.53 -19.86
CA HIS A 58 -40.17 -7.17 -18.66
C HIS A 58 -39.80 -6.31 -17.45
N ALA A 59 -40.43 -5.14 -17.33
CA ALA A 59 -40.27 -4.27 -16.16
C ALA A 59 -41.21 -4.71 -15.03
N GLY A 60 -40.91 -5.87 -14.43
CA GLY A 60 -41.25 -6.17 -13.04
C GLY A 60 -40.03 -5.78 -12.21
N ALA A 61 -40.20 -5.07 -11.09
CA ALA A 61 -39.10 -4.67 -10.22
C ALA A 61 -38.31 -5.91 -9.79
N SER A 62 -37.09 -6.08 -10.32
CA SER A 62 -36.18 -7.17 -9.95
C SER A 62 -35.78 -7.04 -8.50
N ARG A 63 -35.83 -8.13 -7.73
CA ARG A 63 -35.42 -8.18 -6.30
C ARG A 63 -33.91 -7.92 -6.11
N GLY A 64 -33.11 -8.11 -7.18
CA GLY A 64 -31.65 -7.92 -7.20
C GLY A 64 -30.94 -8.77 -8.24
N ARG A 65 -29.63 -8.53 -8.43
CA ARG A 65 -28.75 -9.32 -9.31
C ARG A 65 -27.85 -10.23 -8.49
N VAL A 66 -27.86 -11.51 -8.79
CA VAL A 66 -27.10 -12.54 -8.06
C VAL A 66 -26.13 -13.23 -9.01
N LEU A 67 -24.86 -13.36 -8.59
CA LEU A 67 -23.88 -14.19 -9.28
C LEU A 67 -23.85 -15.57 -8.60
N VAL A 68 -24.10 -16.63 -9.37
CA VAL A 68 -23.95 -18.02 -8.93
C VAL A 68 -22.65 -18.58 -9.48
N VAL A 69 -21.80 -19.11 -8.63
CA VAL A 69 -20.49 -19.66 -8.97
C VAL A 69 -20.43 -21.12 -8.58
N ASP A 70 -20.36 -21.99 -9.55
CA ASP A 70 -20.32 -23.44 -9.33
C ASP A 70 -19.84 -24.15 -10.61
N ASP A 71 -18.93 -25.10 -10.48
CA ASP A 71 -18.41 -25.89 -11.61
C ASP A 71 -19.37 -27.00 -12.06
N ASP A 72 -20.28 -27.43 -11.16
CA ASP A 72 -21.41 -28.27 -11.52
C ASP A 72 -22.48 -27.42 -12.25
N GLY A 73 -22.43 -27.41 -13.58
CA GLY A 73 -23.38 -26.67 -14.39
C GLY A 73 -24.84 -27.06 -14.18
N ALA A 74 -25.14 -28.28 -13.75
CA ALA A 74 -26.50 -28.73 -13.45
C ALA A 74 -27.01 -28.11 -12.15
N PHE A 75 -26.16 -28.07 -11.12
CA PHE A 75 -26.47 -27.43 -9.85
C PHE A 75 -26.59 -25.90 -10.03
N ALA A 76 -25.63 -25.27 -10.72
CA ALA A 76 -25.66 -23.82 -11.02
C ALA A 76 -26.94 -23.39 -11.72
N GLN A 77 -27.36 -24.12 -12.77
CA GLN A 77 -28.63 -23.87 -13.49
C GLN A 77 -29.87 -24.10 -12.61
N THR A 78 -29.81 -25.08 -11.71
CA THR A 78 -30.91 -25.33 -10.77
C THR A 78 -31.06 -24.17 -9.80
N CYS A 79 -29.94 -23.70 -9.21
CA CYS A 79 -29.93 -22.52 -8.36
C CYS A 79 -30.43 -21.28 -9.12
N ALA A 80 -29.96 -21.08 -10.35
CA ALA A 80 -30.39 -19.94 -11.16
C ALA A 80 -31.90 -19.94 -11.38
N ARG A 81 -32.49 -21.08 -11.78
CA ARG A 81 -33.95 -21.18 -11.97
C ARG A 81 -34.73 -20.93 -10.68
N MET A 82 -34.24 -21.42 -9.54
CA MET A 82 -34.87 -21.17 -8.25
C MET A 82 -34.90 -19.68 -7.94
N LEU A 83 -33.77 -18.99 -8.14
CA LEU A 83 -33.65 -17.57 -7.86
C LEU A 83 -34.42 -16.69 -8.86
N GLU A 84 -34.43 -17.06 -10.16
CA GLU A 84 -35.21 -16.38 -11.19
C GLU A 84 -36.71 -16.51 -10.93
N ALA A 85 -37.19 -17.69 -10.48
CA ALA A 85 -38.56 -17.89 -10.05
C ALA A 85 -38.96 -17.01 -8.84
N SER A 86 -37.97 -16.66 -7.98
CA SER A 86 -38.14 -15.74 -6.87
C SER A 86 -37.95 -14.26 -7.24
N GLY A 87 -37.75 -13.94 -8.55
CA GLY A 87 -37.67 -12.57 -9.06
C GLY A 87 -36.26 -11.95 -9.07
N TYR A 88 -35.22 -12.74 -8.89
CA TYR A 88 -33.83 -12.30 -9.03
C TYR A 88 -33.35 -12.38 -10.49
N ARG A 89 -32.39 -11.54 -10.86
CA ARG A 89 -31.62 -11.70 -12.12
C ARG A 89 -30.35 -12.47 -11.80
N VAL A 90 -30.08 -13.54 -12.53
CA VAL A 90 -28.95 -14.41 -12.22
C VAL A 90 -27.93 -14.42 -13.37
N ARG A 91 -26.66 -14.40 -12.97
CA ARG A 91 -25.51 -14.72 -13.84
C ARG A 91 -24.82 -15.95 -13.26
N ILE A 92 -24.26 -16.78 -14.12
CA ILE A 92 -23.52 -17.98 -13.72
C ILE A 92 -22.07 -17.84 -14.12
N ALA A 93 -21.17 -18.24 -13.23
CA ALA A 93 -19.75 -18.47 -13.51
C ALA A 93 -19.42 -19.94 -13.15
N SER A 94 -18.56 -20.57 -13.94
CA SER A 94 -18.16 -21.97 -13.78
C SER A 94 -16.86 -22.15 -12.99
N ASP A 95 -16.20 -21.06 -12.63
CA ASP A 95 -14.91 -21.03 -11.98
C ASP A 95 -14.69 -19.70 -11.24
N GLY A 96 -13.78 -19.72 -10.26
CA GLY A 96 -13.53 -18.56 -9.40
C GLY A 96 -12.92 -17.38 -10.13
N GLN A 97 -12.07 -17.63 -11.11
CA GLN A 97 -11.45 -16.56 -11.90
C GLN A 97 -12.48 -15.82 -12.76
N SER A 98 -13.43 -16.56 -13.33
CA SER A 98 -14.56 -15.97 -14.08
C SER A 98 -15.48 -15.18 -13.16
N ALA A 99 -15.74 -15.69 -11.95
CA ALA A 99 -16.52 -14.99 -10.93
C ALA A 99 -15.88 -13.65 -10.54
N SER A 100 -14.59 -13.65 -10.22
CA SER A 100 -13.84 -12.42 -9.87
C SER A 100 -13.84 -11.40 -11.04
N ARG A 101 -13.67 -11.85 -12.27
CA ARG A 101 -13.77 -10.97 -13.46
C ARG A 101 -15.15 -10.36 -13.65
N LEU A 102 -16.22 -11.16 -13.42
CA LEU A 102 -17.59 -10.68 -13.53
C LEU A 102 -17.92 -9.69 -12.44
N ALA A 103 -17.52 -9.96 -11.20
CA ALA A 103 -17.75 -9.06 -10.05
C ALA A 103 -17.10 -7.67 -10.22
N VAL A 104 -15.99 -7.57 -10.98
CA VAL A 104 -15.36 -6.28 -11.31
C VAL A 104 -16.08 -5.55 -12.47
N ARG A 105 -16.65 -6.28 -13.41
CA ARG A 105 -17.23 -5.71 -14.64
C ARG A 105 -18.73 -5.40 -14.55
N GLU A 106 -19.44 -6.14 -13.72
CA GLU A 106 -20.89 -6.03 -13.58
C GLU A 106 -21.25 -5.86 -12.11
N HIS A 107 -22.30 -5.08 -11.85
CA HIS A 107 -22.81 -4.91 -10.50
C HIS A 107 -23.65 -6.12 -10.09
N PHE A 108 -23.38 -6.67 -8.92
CA PHE A 108 -24.17 -7.71 -8.25
C PHE A 108 -24.58 -7.25 -6.85
N ASP A 109 -25.72 -7.72 -6.40
CA ASP A 109 -26.23 -7.44 -5.06
C ASP A 109 -25.85 -8.52 -4.06
N ALA A 110 -25.62 -9.74 -4.55
CA ALA A 110 -25.12 -10.88 -3.75
C ALA A 110 -24.42 -11.90 -4.63
N ILE A 111 -23.60 -12.75 -4.01
CA ILE A 111 -22.89 -13.87 -4.66
C ILE A 111 -23.21 -15.15 -3.89
N VAL A 112 -23.50 -16.23 -4.63
CA VAL A 112 -23.64 -17.60 -4.12
C VAL A 112 -22.53 -18.42 -4.77
N SER A 113 -21.57 -18.90 -3.98
CA SER A 113 -20.38 -19.57 -4.52
C SER A 113 -20.20 -20.95 -3.91
N ASP A 114 -19.90 -21.95 -4.75
CA ASP A 114 -19.32 -23.19 -4.24
C ASP A 114 -17.95 -22.91 -3.63
N ILE A 115 -17.59 -23.71 -2.65
CA ILE A 115 -16.27 -23.70 -2.02
C ILE A 115 -15.25 -24.45 -2.88
N ASN A 116 -15.65 -25.58 -3.47
CA ASN A 116 -14.76 -26.44 -4.24
C ASN A 116 -14.85 -26.10 -5.74
N LEU A 117 -14.09 -25.10 -6.18
CA LEU A 117 -14.01 -24.72 -7.59
C LEU A 117 -12.72 -25.29 -8.22
N PRO A 118 -12.70 -25.54 -9.53
CA PRO A 118 -11.58 -26.26 -10.16
C PRO A 118 -10.27 -25.45 -10.24
N ASP A 119 -10.34 -24.14 -10.19
CA ASP A 119 -9.21 -23.22 -10.35
C ASP A 119 -8.75 -22.57 -9.05
N GLN A 120 -9.68 -22.35 -8.12
CA GLN A 120 -9.40 -21.76 -6.80
C GLN A 120 -10.51 -22.10 -5.80
N ASN A 121 -10.18 -22.07 -4.51
CA ASN A 121 -11.18 -22.30 -3.47
C ASN A 121 -12.16 -21.10 -3.39
N GLY A 122 -13.45 -21.35 -3.16
CA GLY A 122 -14.48 -20.31 -2.94
C GLY A 122 -14.15 -19.31 -1.82
N ILE A 123 -13.31 -19.70 -0.85
CA ILE A 123 -12.75 -18.76 0.15
C ILE A 123 -11.78 -17.75 -0.51
N GLN A 124 -11.01 -18.17 -1.50
CA GLN A 124 -10.13 -17.25 -2.27
C GLN A 124 -10.97 -16.29 -3.11
N VAL A 125 -12.05 -16.76 -3.72
CA VAL A 125 -13.03 -15.90 -4.40
C VAL A 125 -13.59 -14.84 -3.45
N LEU A 126 -13.98 -15.25 -2.23
CA LEU A 126 -14.44 -14.35 -1.18
C LEU A 126 -13.38 -13.29 -0.84
N GLN A 127 -12.13 -13.69 -0.68
CA GLN A 127 -11.01 -12.78 -0.39
C GLN A 127 -10.79 -11.76 -1.52
N ASP A 128 -10.80 -12.21 -2.77
CA ASP A 128 -10.59 -11.36 -3.94
C ASP A 128 -11.71 -10.33 -4.09
N ILE A 129 -12.94 -10.74 -3.86
CA ILE A 129 -14.11 -9.84 -3.92
C ILE A 129 -14.08 -8.84 -2.77
N ARG A 130 -13.67 -9.24 -1.55
CA ARG A 130 -13.54 -8.36 -0.38
C ARG A 130 -12.52 -7.22 -0.60
N ARG A 131 -11.52 -7.42 -1.44
CA ARG A 131 -10.57 -6.36 -1.82
C ARG A 131 -11.21 -5.27 -2.70
N THR A 132 -12.25 -5.61 -3.43
CA THR A 132 -12.93 -4.69 -4.36
C THR A 132 -14.23 -4.14 -3.77
N ASP A 133 -14.98 -4.97 -3.04
CA ASP A 133 -16.24 -4.63 -2.37
C ASP A 133 -16.27 -5.33 -1.00
N ALA A 134 -15.93 -4.56 0.04
CA ALA A 134 -15.85 -5.07 1.40
C ALA A 134 -17.21 -5.53 1.95
N ASP A 135 -18.30 -4.98 1.43
CA ASP A 135 -19.66 -5.22 1.91
C ASP A 135 -20.45 -6.19 1.01
N MET A 136 -19.84 -6.75 -0.04
CA MET A 136 -20.50 -7.70 -0.93
C MET A 136 -21.04 -8.90 -0.16
N PRO A 137 -22.36 -9.16 -0.18
CA PRO A 137 -22.92 -10.34 0.46
C PRO A 137 -22.50 -11.61 -0.26
N ILE A 138 -21.82 -12.52 0.44
CA ILE A 138 -21.38 -13.79 -0.13
C ILE A 138 -21.94 -14.92 0.70
N ILE A 139 -22.66 -15.86 0.04
CA ILE A 139 -23.17 -17.09 0.59
C ILE A 139 -22.32 -18.21 0.01
N LEU A 140 -21.68 -18.99 0.87
CA LEU A 140 -20.91 -20.16 0.48
C LEU A 140 -21.78 -21.41 0.52
N VAL A 141 -21.62 -22.25 -0.50
CA VAL A 141 -22.36 -23.53 -0.62
C VAL A 141 -21.32 -24.64 -0.80
N THR A 142 -21.51 -25.79 -0.18
CA THR A 142 -20.59 -26.91 -0.35
C THR A 142 -21.29 -28.26 -0.25
N GLY A 143 -20.83 -29.24 -1.01
CA GLY A 143 -21.21 -30.64 -0.88
C GLY A 143 -20.32 -31.42 0.11
N GLN A 144 -19.19 -30.87 0.50
CA GLN A 144 -18.21 -31.48 1.39
C GLN A 144 -17.83 -30.50 2.49
N PRO A 145 -18.62 -30.45 3.58
CA PRO A 145 -18.33 -29.57 4.70
C PRO A 145 -17.09 -30.02 5.45
N ASP A 146 -16.21 -29.07 5.74
CA ASP A 146 -15.09 -29.28 6.63
C ASP A 146 -14.94 -28.11 7.61
N LEU A 147 -14.28 -28.36 8.75
CA LEU A 147 -14.19 -27.39 9.84
C LEU A 147 -13.29 -26.18 9.48
N ASP A 148 -12.26 -26.39 8.68
CA ASP A 148 -11.30 -25.35 8.33
C ASP A 148 -11.90 -24.36 7.33
N THR A 149 -12.64 -24.85 6.33
CA THR A 149 -13.39 -23.99 5.39
C THR A 149 -14.54 -23.25 6.09
N ALA A 150 -15.22 -23.88 7.06
CA ALA A 150 -16.25 -23.20 7.83
C ALA A 150 -15.68 -22.08 8.71
N ARG A 151 -14.52 -22.28 9.36
CA ARG A 151 -13.83 -21.24 10.12
C ARG A 151 -13.37 -20.09 9.22
N ALA A 152 -12.75 -20.41 8.09
CA ALA A 152 -12.32 -19.41 7.12
C ALA A 152 -13.50 -18.60 6.57
N ALA A 153 -14.64 -19.22 6.29
CA ALA A 153 -15.87 -18.53 5.86
C ALA A 153 -16.33 -17.49 6.89
N VAL A 154 -16.29 -17.81 8.18
CA VAL A 154 -16.65 -16.89 9.27
C VAL A 154 -15.60 -15.78 9.40
N GLU A 155 -14.31 -16.12 9.36
CA GLU A 155 -13.20 -15.17 9.48
C GLU A 155 -13.21 -14.13 8.37
N TRP A 156 -13.51 -14.54 7.14
CA TRP A 156 -13.59 -13.64 5.98
C TRP A 156 -14.99 -13.04 5.76
N GLY A 157 -15.92 -13.24 6.70
CA GLY A 157 -17.21 -12.57 6.73
C GLY A 157 -18.20 -13.03 5.66
N ALA A 158 -18.19 -14.33 5.31
CA ALA A 158 -19.30 -14.93 4.56
C ALA A 158 -20.60 -14.78 5.37
N ILE A 159 -21.70 -14.43 4.69
CA ILE A 159 -22.98 -14.23 5.39
C ILE A 159 -23.58 -15.55 5.83
N SER A 160 -23.42 -16.58 5.01
CA SER A 160 -23.96 -17.91 5.28
C SER A 160 -23.07 -18.99 4.66
N TYR A 161 -23.09 -20.17 5.28
CA TYR A 161 -22.42 -21.37 4.82
C TYR A 161 -23.48 -22.49 4.74
N LEU A 162 -23.80 -22.92 3.53
CA LEU A 162 -24.88 -23.85 3.25
C LEU A 162 -24.36 -25.20 2.74
N LEU A 163 -25.08 -26.26 3.06
CA LEU A 163 -24.76 -27.60 2.60
C LEU A 163 -25.63 -28.00 1.41
N LYS A 164 -25.01 -28.55 0.36
CA LYS A 164 -25.72 -29.17 -0.75
C LYS A 164 -26.39 -30.49 -0.27
N PRO A 165 -27.63 -30.76 -0.65
CA PRO A 165 -28.54 -30.03 -1.53
C PRO A 165 -29.23 -28.85 -0.82
N VAL A 166 -29.27 -27.68 -1.51
CA VAL A 166 -29.91 -26.46 -1.00
C VAL A 166 -31.34 -26.38 -1.54
N SER A 167 -32.30 -26.11 -0.66
CA SER A 167 -33.68 -25.87 -1.09
C SER A 167 -33.88 -24.40 -1.53
N ALA A 168 -34.84 -24.18 -2.44
CA ALA A 168 -35.18 -22.81 -2.91
C ALA A 168 -35.53 -21.90 -1.70
N ALA A 169 -36.36 -22.38 -0.76
CA ALA A 169 -36.74 -21.60 0.41
C ALA A 169 -35.57 -21.28 1.37
N GLN A 170 -34.55 -22.13 1.42
CA GLN A 170 -33.35 -21.86 2.21
C GLN A 170 -32.48 -20.82 1.55
N LEU A 171 -32.24 -20.96 0.24
CA LEU A 171 -31.42 -20.02 -0.54
C LEU A 171 -32.04 -18.63 -0.56
N GLU A 172 -33.36 -18.54 -0.76
CA GLU A 172 -34.14 -17.30 -0.73
C GLU A 172 -34.04 -16.59 0.63
N ARG A 173 -34.24 -17.31 1.73
CA ARG A 173 -34.11 -16.72 3.09
C ARG A 173 -32.73 -16.15 3.36
N GLU A 174 -31.67 -16.85 2.96
CA GLU A 174 -30.31 -16.38 3.20
C GLU A 174 -29.98 -15.18 2.29
N LEU A 175 -30.48 -15.17 1.05
CA LEU A 175 -30.34 -14.01 0.15
C LEU A 175 -31.11 -12.79 0.68
N ASP A 176 -32.37 -12.97 1.14
CA ASP A 176 -33.13 -11.86 1.70
C ASP A 176 -32.44 -11.27 2.92
N ARG A 177 -31.92 -12.13 3.81
CA ARG A 177 -31.11 -11.69 4.97
C ARG A 177 -29.85 -10.94 4.53
N ALA A 178 -29.16 -11.45 3.52
CA ALA A 178 -27.96 -10.87 2.95
C ALA A 178 -28.21 -9.48 2.35
N LEU A 179 -29.24 -9.37 1.52
CA LEU A 179 -29.63 -8.13 0.88
C LEU A 179 -30.19 -7.10 1.86
N HIS A 180 -30.95 -7.55 2.84
CA HIS A 180 -31.45 -6.67 3.91
C HIS A 180 -30.27 -6.06 4.70
N ARG A 181 -29.31 -6.90 5.10
CA ARG A 181 -28.10 -6.47 5.79
C ARG A 181 -27.31 -5.46 4.94
N ARG A 182 -27.10 -5.70 3.63
CA ARG A 182 -26.42 -4.80 2.72
C ARG A 182 -27.15 -3.45 2.62
N ARG A 183 -28.50 -3.48 2.48
CA ARG A 183 -29.33 -2.25 2.41
C ARG A 183 -29.22 -1.47 3.71
N THR A 184 -29.28 -2.11 4.86
CA THR A 184 -29.14 -1.45 6.16
C THR A 184 -27.75 -0.87 6.35
N THR A 185 -26.68 -1.59 5.98
CA THR A 185 -25.31 -1.09 6.02
C THR A 185 -25.12 0.07 5.03
N SER A 186 -25.63 -0.04 3.80
CA SER A 186 -25.59 1.03 2.81
C SER A 186 -26.40 2.25 3.24
N GLN A 187 -27.57 2.07 3.91
CA GLN A 187 -28.34 3.18 4.47
C GLN A 187 -27.64 3.83 5.66
N MET A 188 -26.99 3.05 6.52
CA MET A 188 -26.14 3.59 7.58
C MET A 188 -24.95 4.36 7.00
N HIS A 189 -24.28 3.84 5.96
CA HIS A 189 -23.20 4.54 5.27
C HIS A 189 -23.71 5.81 4.56
N ILE A 190 -24.90 5.79 3.94
CA ILE A 190 -25.48 7.00 3.32
C ILE A 190 -25.83 8.05 4.37
N VAL A 191 -26.37 7.67 5.52
CA VAL A 191 -26.65 8.61 6.62
C VAL A 191 -25.36 9.11 7.24
N GLU A 192 -24.39 8.23 7.49
CA GLU A 192 -23.05 8.60 7.95
C GLU A 192 -22.29 9.45 6.91
N ASP A 193 -22.45 9.17 5.60
CA ASP A 193 -21.83 9.96 4.55
C ASP A 193 -22.52 11.30 4.35
N GLN A 194 -23.83 11.41 4.53
CA GLN A 194 -24.55 12.69 4.55
C GLN A 194 -24.20 13.54 5.77
N GLU A 195 -24.01 12.94 6.94
CA GLU A 195 -23.49 13.65 8.12
C GLU A 195 -22.02 14.04 7.94
N LYS A 196 -21.19 13.20 7.28
CA LYS A 196 -19.79 13.48 6.93
C LYS A 196 -19.63 14.51 5.82
N GLU A 197 -20.54 14.57 4.85
CA GLU A 197 -20.56 15.63 3.82
C GLU A 197 -20.96 17.01 4.42
N GLN A 198 -21.76 17.03 5.46
CA GLN A 198 -22.10 18.28 6.18
C GLN A 198 -20.94 18.77 7.07
N GLU A 199 -20.05 17.89 7.53
CA GLU A 199 -18.81 18.29 8.20
C GLU A 199 -17.76 18.69 7.15
N GLY A 200 -17.37 19.94 7.14
CA GLY A 200 -16.28 20.41 6.29
C GLY A 200 -15.00 19.55 6.49
N MET A 201 -14.24 19.30 5.42
CA MET A 201 -12.95 18.58 5.49
C MET A 201 -12.03 19.13 6.59
N SER A 202 -12.12 20.44 6.86
CA SER A 202 -11.34 21.12 7.90
C SER A 202 -11.64 20.59 9.30
N GLU A 203 -12.91 20.31 9.62
CA GLU A 203 -13.31 19.78 10.93
C GLU A 203 -12.86 18.33 11.12
N ARG A 204 -13.04 17.51 10.08
CA ARG A 204 -12.53 16.11 10.05
C ARG A 204 -11.02 16.07 10.27
N PHE A 205 -10.30 16.93 9.57
CA PHE A 205 -8.85 17.02 9.70
C PHE A 205 -8.42 17.50 11.10
N SER A 206 -9.09 18.49 11.65
CA SER A 206 -8.83 18.96 13.03
C SER A 206 -9.04 17.85 14.06
N ARG A 207 -10.11 17.07 13.93
CA ARG A 207 -10.33 15.90 14.79
C ARG A 207 -9.25 14.83 14.60
N ALA A 208 -8.85 14.58 13.35
CA ALA A 208 -7.79 13.61 13.03
C ALA A 208 -6.45 14.03 13.63
N LEU A 209 -6.09 15.32 13.58
CA LEU A 209 -4.89 15.86 14.23
C LEU A 209 -4.93 15.68 15.77
N GLY A 210 -6.09 15.89 16.40
CA GLY A 210 -6.28 15.67 17.83
C GLY A 210 -6.17 14.21 18.25
N ARG A 211 -6.43 13.28 17.33
CA ARG A 211 -6.41 11.83 17.51
C ARG A 211 -5.21 11.14 16.84
N LEU A 212 -4.25 11.95 16.38
CA LEU A 212 -3.06 11.44 15.71
C LEU A 212 -2.15 10.71 16.70
N TRP A 213 -1.65 9.57 16.31
CA TRP A 213 -0.66 8.78 17.03
C TRP A 213 0.37 8.19 16.06
N ILE A 214 1.51 7.75 16.59
CA ILE A 214 2.60 7.21 15.79
C ILE A 214 2.70 5.70 16.03
N ALA A 215 2.58 4.92 14.95
CA ALA A 215 2.99 3.53 14.92
C ALA A 215 4.44 3.44 14.46
N PHE A 216 5.13 2.37 14.84
CA PHE A 216 6.50 2.12 14.45
C PHE A 216 6.60 0.82 13.66
N GLN A 217 7.31 0.85 12.53
CA GLN A 217 7.61 -0.36 11.77
C GLN A 217 9.13 -0.59 11.74
N PRO A 218 9.62 -1.78 12.13
CA PRO A 218 11.05 -2.04 12.22
C PRO A 218 11.68 -2.14 10.83
N ILE A 219 12.87 -1.56 10.71
CA ILE A 219 13.81 -1.77 9.61
C ILE A 219 14.88 -2.73 10.13
N VAL A 220 15.05 -3.86 9.47
CA VAL A 220 15.90 -4.94 9.94
C VAL A 220 17.12 -5.16 9.05
N SER A 221 18.22 -5.56 9.64
CA SER A 221 19.34 -6.20 8.93
C SER A 221 19.12 -7.71 8.92
N TRP A 222 18.98 -8.27 7.74
CA TRP A 222 18.77 -9.71 7.59
C TRP A 222 20.00 -10.52 7.98
N SER A 223 21.18 -10.04 7.61
CA SER A 223 22.45 -10.74 7.92
C SER A 223 22.74 -10.75 9.41
N ARG A 224 22.48 -9.65 10.12
CA ARG A 224 22.74 -9.50 11.55
C ARG A 224 21.58 -9.93 12.45
N LYS A 225 20.42 -10.22 11.89
CA LYS A 225 19.19 -10.54 12.63
C LYS A 225 18.90 -9.50 13.72
N SER A 226 19.01 -8.24 13.36
CA SER A 226 18.88 -7.11 14.29
C SER A 226 18.07 -5.97 13.68
N ILE A 227 17.46 -5.17 14.55
CA ILE A 227 16.76 -3.95 14.18
C ILE A 227 17.80 -2.84 14.03
N VAL A 228 17.81 -2.16 12.89
CA VAL A 228 18.70 -1.02 12.59
C VAL A 228 17.98 0.32 12.72
N GLY A 229 16.66 0.33 12.60
CA GLY A 229 15.85 1.52 12.72
C GLY A 229 14.37 1.20 12.83
N TYR A 230 13.60 2.24 13.00
CA TYR A 230 12.14 2.20 12.93
C TYR A 230 11.63 3.33 12.05
N GLU A 231 10.61 3.08 11.29
CA GLU A 231 9.84 4.13 10.62
C GLU A 231 8.69 4.57 11.50
N ALA A 232 8.57 5.88 11.69
CA ALA A 232 7.45 6.52 12.36
C ALA A 232 6.30 6.70 11.35
N VAL A 233 5.27 5.85 11.47
CA VAL A 233 4.10 5.84 10.61
C VAL A 233 2.95 6.54 11.32
N MET A 234 2.52 7.70 10.82
CA MET A 234 1.40 8.41 11.41
C MET A 234 0.09 7.69 11.14
N GLN A 235 -0.77 7.66 12.15
CA GLN A 235 -2.10 7.06 12.15
C GLN A 235 -3.07 8.00 12.86
N SER A 236 -4.36 7.83 12.62
CA SER A 236 -5.39 8.51 13.41
C SER A 236 -6.51 7.55 13.77
N THR A 237 -7.13 7.76 14.94
CA THR A 237 -8.37 7.05 15.30
C THR A 237 -9.61 7.74 14.75
N GLU A 238 -9.46 8.81 13.94
CA GLU A 238 -10.55 9.42 13.20
C GLU A 238 -10.96 8.51 12.03
N PRO A 239 -12.21 7.99 12.01
CA PRO A 239 -12.62 6.98 11.03
C PRO A 239 -12.51 7.43 9.56
N SER A 240 -12.69 8.72 9.29
CA SER A 240 -12.61 9.27 7.93
C SER A 240 -11.17 9.48 7.43
N LEU A 241 -10.19 9.55 8.32
CA LEU A 241 -8.78 9.83 8.01
C LEU A 241 -7.83 8.90 8.81
N PRO A 242 -7.97 7.57 8.71
CA PRO A 242 -7.26 6.65 9.60
C PRO A 242 -5.78 6.45 9.26
N THR A 243 -5.37 6.65 7.99
CA THR A 243 -4.03 6.30 7.50
C THR A 243 -3.18 7.52 7.17
N SER A 244 -1.86 7.32 7.08
CA SER A 244 -0.92 8.34 6.62
C SER A 244 -1.33 8.97 5.28
N ALA A 245 -1.77 8.15 4.32
CA ALA A 245 -2.20 8.63 3.00
C ALA A 245 -3.44 9.53 3.10
N ASN A 246 -4.43 9.14 3.88
CA ASN A 246 -5.64 9.95 4.09
C ASN A 246 -5.31 11.30 4.76
N LEU A 247 -4.46 11.28 5.78
CA LEU A 247 -4.03 12.49 6.50
C LEU A 247 -3.24 13.45 5.59
N LEU A 248 -2.31 12.92 4.78
CA LEU A 248 -1.52 13.71 3.84
C LEU A 248 -2.39 14.33 2.75
N ASN A 249 -3.32 13.57 2.17
CA ASN A 249 -4.22 14.09 1.14
C ASN A 249 -5.10 15.22 1.70
N ALA A 250 -5.72 15.01 2.87
CA ALA A 250 -6.52 16.04 3.53
C ALA A 250 -5.69 17.29 3.87
N ALA A 251 -4.48 17.11 4.41
CA ALA A 251 -3.57 18.22 4.70
C ALA A 251 -3.17 19.00 3.45
N GLN A 252 -3.00 18.32 2.32
CA GLN A 252 -2.65 18.95 1.04
C GLN A 252 -3.84 19.75 0.49
N GLU A 253 -5.05 19.19 0.48
CA GLU A 253 -6.28 19.88 0.07
C GLU A 253 -6.53 21.14 0.88
N LEU A 254 -6.26 21.09 2.19
CA LEU A 254 -6.42 22.21 3.12
C LEU A 254 -5.21 23.15 3.17
N SER A 255 -4.13 22.89 2.43
CA SER A 255 -2.85 23.63 2.54
C SER A 255 -2.27 23.62 3.96
N GLN A 256 -2.45 22.54 4.70
CA GLN A 256 -2.05 22.36 6.11
C GLN A 256 -0.96 21.29 6.31
N ILE A 257 -0.15 21.01 5.29
CA ILE A 257 0.97 20.06 5.40
C ILE A 257 1.93 20.45 6.54
N GLY A 258 2.27 21.73 6.66
CA GLY A 258 3.12 22.22 7.75
C GLY A 258 2.56 21.94 9.15
N VAL A 259 1.25 22.12 9.34
CA VAL A 259 0.57 21.83 10.62
C VAL A 259 0.63 20.34 10.95
N LEU A 260 0.37 19.48 9.95
CA LEU A 260 0.46 18.03 10.11
C LEU A 260 1.89 17.62 10.47
N GLY A 261 2.88 18.14 9.74
CA GLY A 261 4.30 17.82 9.96
C GLY A 261 4.78 18.26 11.35
N GLN A 262 4.44 19.46 11.79
CA GLN A 262 4.75 19.94 13.16
C GLN A 262 4.13 19.01 14.21
N ARG A 263 2.89 18.58 14.03
CA ARG A 263 2.22 17.66 14.94
C ARG A 263 2.93 16.31 15.02
N VAL A 264 3.33 15.74 13.87
CA VAL A 264 4.08 14.48 13.79
C VAL A 264 5.44 14.63 14.48
N ARG A 265 6.21 15.67 14.14
CA ARG A 265 7.52 15.92 14.75
C ARG A 265 7.45 16.10 16.27
N SER A 266 6.44 16.81 16.76
CA SER A 266 6.21 16.98 18.20
C SER A 266 5.92 15.66 18.90
N GLN A 267 5.10 14.79 18.31
CA GLN A 267 4.81 13.47 18.87
C GLN A 267 6.03 12.55 18.86
N VAL A 268 6.78 12.51 17.74
CA VAL A 268 8.02 11.74 17.66
C VAL A 268 9.00 12.20 18.73
N ALA A 269 9.19 13.52 18.91
CA ALA A 269 10.05 14.06 19.96
C ALA A 269 9.60 13.64 21.37
N THR A 270 8.30 13.67 21.65
CA THR A 270 7.73 13.24 22.94
C THR A 270 8.03 11.76 23.21
N ILE A 271 7.85 10.89 22.21
CA ILE A 271 8.11 9.46 22.33
C ILE A 271 9.61 9.22 22.57
N MET A 272 10.48 9.90 21.81
CA MET A 272 11.93 9.77 21.99
C MET A 272 12.38 10.23 23.36
N SER A 273 11.80 11.27 23.92
CA SER A 273 12.09 11.75 25.27
C SER A 273 11.64 10.78 26.37
N SER A 274 10.64 9.95 26.10
CA SER A 274 10.09 8.97 27.04
C SER A 274 10.88 7.65 27.12
N GLY A 275 11.96 7.50 26.36
CA GLY A 275 12.80 6.30 26.33
C GLY A 275 12.66 5.51 25.03
N CYS A 276 13.06 6.10 23.92
CA CYS A 276 13.15 5.44 22.64
C CYS A 276 14.36 4.48 22.55
N PRO A 277 14.27 3.40 21.75
CA PRO A 277 15.43 2.61 21.38
C PRO A 277 16.52 3.46 20.71
N SER A 278 17.79 3.09 20.89
CA SER A 278 18.95 3.83 20.36
C SER A 278 19.09 3.78 18.83
N GLN A 279 18.21 3.01 18.15
CA GLN A 279 18.19 2.83 16.71
C GLN A 279 17.77 4.12 15.99
N THR A 280 18.05 4.16 14.68
CA THR A 280 17.62 5.27 13.82
C THR A 280 16.09 5.34 13.72
N MET A 281 15.57 6.55 13.87
CA MET A 281 14.15 6.84 13.63
C MET A 281 13.97 7.51 12.26
N PHE A 282 13.26 6.85 11.36
CA PHE A 282 12.87 7.41 10.08
C PHE A 282 11.53 8.13 10.24
N ALA A 283 11.45 9.36 9.76
CA ALA A 283 10.24 10.18 9.82
C ALA A 283 10.00 10.85 8.47
N GLY A 284 8.79 10.74 7.94
CA GLY A 284 8.41 11.38 6.68
C GLY A 284 8.50 12.91 6.78
N LEU A 285 9.02 13.54 5.73
CA LEU A 285 9.12 14.99 5.58
C LEU A 285 8.64 15.38 4.19
N GLN A 286 7.60 16.21 4.12
CA GLN A 286 7.10 16.71 2.84
C GLN A 286 7.94 17.92 2.38
N PRO A 287 8.13 18.11 1.06
CA PRO A 287 8.90 19.27 0.54
C PRO A 287 8.37 20.62 1.01
N GLU A 288 7.06 20.74 1.24
CA GLU A 288 6.40 21.95 1.72
C GLU A 288 6.83 22.31 3.17
N GLU A 289 7.19 21.30 3.98
CA GLU A 289 7.67 21.50 5.35
C GLU A 289 9.07 22.09 5.43
N LEU A 290 9.84 22.00 4.34
CA LEU A 290 11.21 22.56 4.28
C LEU A 290 11.24 24.08 4.41
N LEU A 291 10.11 24.75 4.24
CA LEU A 291 9.96 26.20 4.44
C LEU A 291 9.60 26.54 5.90
N ASP A 292 9.38 25.56 6.76
CA ASP A 292 9.08 25.76 8.18
C ASP A 292 10.39 26.06 8.95
N GLU A 293 10.56 27.30 9.39
CA GLU A 293 11.73 27.73 10.14
C GLU A 293 11.95 26.93 11.43
N SER A 294 10.86 26.43 12.05
CA SER A 294 10.95 25.60 13.26
C SER A 294 11.71 24.28 13.05
N LEU A 295 11.81 23.82 11.79
CA LEU A 295 12.55 22.63 11.42
C LEU A 295 14.07 22.80 11.61
N TYR A 296 14.55 24.06 11.54
CA TYR A 296 15.97 24.45 11.65
C TYR A 296 16.33 25.03 13.01
N ASP A 297 15.38 25.10 13.93
CA ASP A 297 15.63 25.59 15.29
C ASP A 297 16.39 24.54 16.10
N PRO A 298 17.64 24.82 16.54
CA PRO A 298 18.40 23.90 17.38
C PRO A 298 17.77 23.66 18.76
N CYS A 299 16.85 24.53 19.18
CA CYS A 299 16.08 24.40 20.42
C CYS A 299 14.78 23.62 20.25
N ALA A 300 14.40 23.25 19.03
CA ALA A 300 13.22 22.44 18.79
C ALA A 300 13.34 21.08 19.52
N PRO A 301 12.25 20.55 20.12
CA PRO A 301 12.30 19.30 20.89
C PRO A 301 12.91 18.11 20.12
N LEU A 302 12.71 18.04 18.81
CA LEU A 302 13.25 16.97 17.98
C LEU A 302 14.75 17.15 17.70
N ALA A 303 15.27 18.39 17.71
CA ALA A 303 16.67 18.68 17.45
C ALA A 303 17.63 18.03 18.47
N ALA A 304 17.16 17.81 19.70
CA ALA A 304 17.92 17.07 20.72
C ALA A 304 18.25 15.63 20.28
N PHE A 305 17.49 15.08 19.35
CA PHE A 305 17.63 13.72 18.81
C PHE A 305 18.11 13.71 17.34
N ALA A 306 18.57 14.83 16.81
CA ALA A 306 18.85 14.99 15.37
C ALA A 306 19.71 13.86 14.81
N ARG A 307 20.76 13.42 15.53
CA ARG A 307 21.65 12.33 15.10
C ARG A 307 21.00 10.96 15.00
N GLN A 308 19.83 10.78 15.64
CA GLN A 308 19.04 9.54 15.58
C GLN A 308 17.92 9.65 14.55
N ILE A 309 17.61 10.85 14.04
CA ILE A 309 16.54 11.07 13.07
C ILE A 309 17.10 11.01 11.67
N CYS A 310 16.41 10.25 10.81
CA CYS A 310 16.57 10.26 9.37
C CYS A 310 15.25 10.74 8.73
N PHE A 311 15.26 11.94 8.16
CA PHE A 311 14.09 12.46 7.46
C PHE A 311 13.94 11.81 6.10
N GLU A 312 12.77 11.25 5.83
CA GLU A 312 12.45 10.60 4.57
C GLU A 312 11.66 11.55 3.67
N ILE A 313 12.25 11.89 2.53
CA ILE A 313 11.61 12.73 1.50
C ILE A 313 11.01 11.80 0.47
N THR A 314 9.65 11.79 0.39
CA THR A 314 8.91 10.87 -0.48
C THR A 314 8.48 11.52 -1.81
N ARG A 315 8.47 12.84 -1.91
CA ARG A 315 8.03 13.57 -3.10
C ARG A 315 9.15 14.43 -3.70
N ARG A 316 9.12 14.60 -5.01
CA ARG A 316 10.02 15.49 -5.71
C ARG A 316 9.67 16.95 -5.40
N PRO A 317 10.63 17.80 -4.99
CA PRO A 317 10.41 19.25 -4.97
C PRO A 317 10.14 19.74 -6.40
N MET A 318 9.27 20.73 -6.55
CA MET A 318 9.05 21.36 -7.85
C MET A 318 10.33 22.03 -8.36
N ARG A 319 10.54 22.07 -9.68
CA ARG A 319 11.74 22.65 -10.29
C ARG A 319 12.05 24.07 -9.80
N ALA A 320 11.03 24.87 -9.51
CA ALA A 320 11.17 26.23 -9.01
C ALA A 320 11.78 26.32 -7.59
N GLN A 321 11.73 25.23 -6.81
CA GLN A 321 12.20 25.17 -5.42
C GLN A 321 13.61 24.58 -5.26
N VAL A 322 14.28 24.21 -6.35
CA VAL A 322 15.56 23.48 -6.33
C VAL A 322 16.71 24.22 -5.61
N PRO A 323 16.92 25.55 -5.79
CA PRO A 323 18.01 26.25 -5.09
C PRO A 323 17.82 26.29 -3.59
N GLU A 324 16.61 26.57 -3.13
CA GLU A 324 16.23 26.60 -1.71
C GLU A 324 16.31 25.22 -1.11
N PHE A 325 15.89 24.18 -1.85
CA PHE A 325 15.93 22.79 -1.43
C PHE A 325 17.33 22.32 -1.01
N ARG A 326 18.39 22.64 -1.79
CA ARG A 326 19.77 22.30 -1.42
C ARG A 326 20.22 23.01 -0.15
N SER A 327 19.82 24.25 0.04
CA SER A 327 20.10 25.01 1.26
C SER A 327 19.41 24.37 2.45
N CYS A 328 18.15 23.93 2.29
CA CYS A 328 17.39 23.21 3.33
C CYS A 328 18.08 21.90 3.73
N MET A 329 18.54 21.10 2.77
CA MET A 329 19.28 19.86 3.05
C MET A 329 20.56 20.12 3.85
N LYS A 330 21.32 21.16 3.49
CA LYS A 330 22.51 21.58 4.24
C LYS A 330 22.16 22.02 5.68
N GLY A 331 21.08 22.78 5.84
CA GLY A 331 20.59 23.21 7.15
C GLY A 331 20.23 22.03 8.06
N LEU A 332 19.50 21.06 7.55
CA LEU A 332 19.16 19.85 8.29
C LEU A 332 20.40 19.04 8.72
N ARG A 333 21.34 18.85 7.79
CA ARG A 333 22.60 18.15 8.09
C ARG A 333 23.46 18.90 9.12
N ALA A 334 23.46 20.23 9.10
CA ALA A 334 24.19 21.04 10.09
C ALA A 334 23.67 20.82 11.52
N LEU A 335 22.39 20.49 11.68
CA LEU A 335 21.80 20.09 12.96
C LEU A 335 22.07 18.62 13.31
N GLY A 336 22.60 17.83 12.39
CA GLY A 336 22.91 16.42 12.59
C GLY A 336 21.86 15.44 12.08
N TYR A 337 20.79 15.91 11.41
CA TYR A 337 19.80 15.03 10.77
C TYR A 337 20.40 14.30 9.57
N ARG A 338 19.96 13.05 9.39
CA ARG A 338 20.20 12.28 8.16
C ARG A 338 19.01 12.40 7.23
N ILE A 339 19.23 12.15 5.94
CA ILE A 339 18.24 12.31 4.90
C ILE A 339 18.09 10.99 4.14
N ALA A 340 16.87 10.52 4.00
CA ALA A 340 16.52 9.41 3.13
C ALA A 340 15.64 9.88 1.97
N ILE A 341 15.72 9.16 0.86
CA ILE A 341 14.73 9.26 -0.22
C ILE A 341 13.85 8.04 -0.16
N GLY A 342 12.53 8.28 -0.06
CA GLY A 342 11.52 7.23 -0.04
C GLY A 342 10.93 6.92 -1.41
N ASP A 343 10.24 5.75 -1.50
CA ASP A 343 9.37 5.32 -2.58
C ASP A 343 10.01 5.34 -3.98
N ILE A 344 11.32 5.07 -4.07
CA ILE A 344 11.94 4.90 -5.38
C ILE A 344 11.36 3.63 -6.03
N GLY A 345 10.73 3.86 -7.20
CA GLY A 345 10.05 2.82 -7.96
C GLY A 345 8.53 2.97 -7.98
N ALA A 346 7.87 3.29 -6.88
CA ALA A 346 6.40 3.45 -6.80
C ALA A 346 5.94 4.88 -7.13
N SER A 347 6.80 5.87 -6.90
CA SER A 347 6.51 7.28 -7.16
C SER A 347 7.33 7.83 -8.33
N ASN A 348 6.94 9.04 -8.80
CA ASN A 348 7.72 9.79 -9.81
C ASN A 348 9.07 10.32 -9.26
N ALA A 349 9.55 9.84 -8.12
CA ALA A 349 10.88 10.14 -7.59
C ALA A 349 11.92 9.42 -8.46
N GLY A 350 12.33 10.07 -9.55
CA GLY A 350 13.35 9.53 -10.46
C GLY A 350 14.76 9.65 -9.90
N LEU A 351 15.72 8.96 -10.54
CA LEU A 351 17.17 8.99 -10.21
C LEU A 351 17.74 10.42 -10.04
N GLY A 352 17.15 11.43 -10.70
CA GLY A 352 17.56 12.83 -10.52
C GLY A 352 17.39 13.35 -9.09
N SER A 353 16.54 12.74 -8.27
CA SER A 353 16.39 13.11 -6.85
C SER A 353 17.62 12.69 -6.03
N LEU A 354 18.28 11.58 -6.38
CA LEU A 354 19.49 11.11 -5.72
C LEU A 354 20.62 12.13 -5.85
N ALA A 355 20.83 12.64 -7.06
CA ALA A 355 21.87 13.66 -7.32
C ALA A 355 21.55 15.03 -6.66
N LEU A 356 20.27 15.31 -6.38
CA LEU A 356 19.86 16.56 -5.74
C LEU A 356 19.99 16.49 -4.21
N VAL A 357 19.67 15.36 -3.63
CA VAL A 357 19.56 15.15 -2.16
C VAL A 357 20.87 14.64 -1.57
N GLU A 358 21.66 13.84 -2.32
CA GLU A 358 22.81 13.09 -1.79
C GLU A 358 22.43 12.32 -0.51
N PRO A 359 21.50 11.36 -0.58
CA PRO A 359 20.86 10.80 0.61
C PRO A 359 21.78 9.84 1.38
N ASP A 360 21.59 9.79 2.70
CA ASP A 360 22.23 8.78 3.58
C ASP A 360 21.59 7.40 3.44
N ALA A 361 20.31 7.37 3.03
CA ALA A 361 19.59 6.13 2.76
C ALA A 361 18.61 6.29 1.59
N VAL A 362 18.36 5.17 0.89
CA VAL A 362 17.42 5.08 -0.22
C VAL A 362 16.43 3.96 0.09
N LYS A 363 15.14 4.26 0.06
CA LYS A 363 14.08 3.26 0.22
C LYS A 363 13.55 2.85 -1.14
N LEU A 364 13.62 1.56 -1.43
CA LEU A 364 13.17 0.92 -2.67
C LEU A 364 11.90 0.13 -2.39
N ASP A 365 10.79 0.54 -2.98
CA ASP A 365 9.52 -0.16 -2.83
C ASP A 365 9.50 -1.46 -3.65
N MET A 366 9.45 -2.58 -2.96
CA MET A 366 9.41 -3.92 -3.58
C MET A 366 8.08 -4.22 -4.28
N SER A 367 7.01 -3.48 -3.98
CA SER A 367 5.70 -3.67 -4.62
C SER A 367 5.77 -3.45 -6.14
N VAL A 368 6.61 -2.54 -6.60
CA VAL A 368 6.85 -2.28 -8.04
C VAL A 368 7.27 -3.52 -8.82
N PHE A 369 7.94 -4.44 -8.13
CA PHE A 369 8.40 -5.67 -8.77
C PHE A 369 7.32 -6.76 -8.82
N ARG A 370 6.19 -6.62 -8.11
CA ARG A 370 5.09 -7.61 -8.12
C ARG A 370 4.47 -7.74 -9.50
N ASP A 371 4.16 -6.62 -10.14
CA ASP A 371 3.46 -6.57 -11.43
C ASP A 371 4.37 -6.75 -12.64
N THR A 372 5.68 -6.69 -12.45
CA THR A 372 6.64 -6.85 -13.56
C THR A 372 6.72 -8.31 -13.98
N ARG A 373 6.17 -8.66 -15.15
CA ARG A 373 6.17 -10.02 -15.69
C ARG A 373 7.56 -10.52 -16.09
N SER A 374 8.49 -9.63 -16.44
CA SER A 374 9.83 -10.00 -16.85
C SER A 374 10.78 -10.17 -15.66
N PHE A 375 11.12 -11.41 -15.34
CA PHE A 375 12.11 -11.73 -14.32
C PHE A 375 13.50 -11.12 -14.62
N LEU A 376 13.87 -11.02 -15.90
CA LEU A 376 15.13 -10.42 -16.32
C LEU A 376 15.18 -8.90 -16.00
N VAL A 377 14.09 -8.19 -16.24
CA VAL A 377 13.99 -6.75 -15.93
C VAL A 377 14.09 -6.52 -14.42
N LYS A 378 13.36 -7.31 -13.61
CA LYS A 378 13.47 -7.24 -12.14
C LYS A 378 14.91 -7.36 -11.67
N ARG A 379 15.63 -8.37 -12.17
CA ARG A 379 17.03 -8.62 -11.82
C ARG A 379 17.96 -7.48 -12.21
N LYS A 380 17.80 -6.94 -13.42
CA LYS A 380 18.63 -5.82 -13.90
C LYS A 380 18.41 -4.56 -13.05
N LEU A 381 17.14 -4.21 -12.77
CA LEU A 381 16.81 -3.05 -11.93
C LEU A 381 17.35 -3.21 -10.51
N MET A 382 17.14 -4.37 -9.89
CA MET A 382 17.63 -4.63 -8.54
C MET A 382 19.16 -4.50 -8.46
N ARG A 383 19.88 -5.12 -9.40
CA ARG A 383 21.35 -5.01 -9.46
C ARG A 383 21.79 -3.55 -9.63
N ALA A 384 21.15 -2.80 -10.55
CA ALA A 384 21.47 -1.42 -10.77
C ALA A 384 21.28 -0.57 -9.51
N MET A 385 20.19 -0.78 -8.76
CA MET A 385 19.93 -0.05 -7.51
C MET A 385 20.94 -0.40 -6.41
N VAL A 386 21.27 -1.68 -6.23
CA VAL A 386 22.29 -2.10 -5.24
C VAL A 386 23.65 -1.48 -5.58
N THR A 387 24.08 -1.54 -6.85
CA THR A 387 25.35 -0.95 -7.30
C THR A 387 25.35 0.57 -7.10
N LEU A 388 24.30 1.25 -7.58
CA LEU A 388 24.20 2.71 -7.49
C LEU A 388 24.25 3.21 -6.04
N CYS A 389 23.51 2.57 -5.13
CA CYS A 389 23.53 2.93 -3.72
C CYS A 389 24.90 2.66 -3.08
N GLY A 390 25.56 1.57 -3.48
CA GLY A 390 26.95 1.30 -3.06
C GLY A 390 27.92 2.38 -3.51
N ASP A 391 27.87 2.80 -4.78
CA ASP A 391 28.72 3.85 -5.35
C ASP A 391 28.45 5.25 -4.71
N LEU A 392 27.22 5.46 -4.24
CA LEU A 392 26.83 6.69 -3.55
C LEU A 392 27.07 6.63 -2.03
N GLU A 393 27.61 5.55 -1.51
CA GLU A 393 27.75 5.31 -0.06
C GLU A 393 26.43 5.45 0.73
N SER A 394 25.30 5.21 0.05
CA SER A 394 23.95 5.30 0.60
C SER A 394 23.44 3.92 1.01
N SER A 395 22.80 3.83 2.17
CA SER A 395 22.16 2.59 2.61
C SER A 395 20.92 2.29 1.77
N LEU A 396 20.86 1.12 1.11
CA LEU A 396 19.65 0.69 0.40
C LEU A 396 18.74 -0.13 1.32
N ILE A 397 17.50 0.33 1.49
CA ILE A 397 16.46 -0.30 2.30
C ILE A 397 15.34 -0.76 1.38
N ALA A 398 15.07 -2.07 1.32
CA ALA A 398 13.89 -2.58 0.63
C ALA A 398 12.65 -2.43 1.52
N THR A 399 11.64 -1.70 1.03
CA THR A 399 10.34 -1.52 1.71
C THR A 399 9.28 -2.42 1.07
N SER A 400 8.11 -2.57 1.72
CA SER A 400 7.03 -3.44 1.25
C SER A 400 7.49 -4.88 1.00
N VAL A 401 8.42 -5.39 1.83
CA VAL A 401 8.84 -6.80 1.79
C VAL A 401 7.82 -7.62 2.58
N ASP A 402 6.82 -8.16 1.88
CA ASP A 402 5.68 -8.83 2.51
C ASP A 402 5.75 -10.36 2.34
N SER A 403 6.65 -10.85 1.48
CA SER A 403 6.82 -12.27 1.20
C SER A 403 8.27 -12.73 1.33
N GLU A 404 8.43 -14.04 1.55
CA GLU A 404 9.74 -14.72 1.57
C GLU A 404 10.44 -14.65 0.19
N ALA A 405 9.66 -14.62 -0.89
CA ALA A 405 10.19 -14.50 -2.25
C ALA A 405 10.83 -13.11 -2.48
N GLU A 406 10.22 -12.04 -2.00
CA GLU A 406 10.76 -10.68 -2.09
C GLU A 406 12.03 -10.53 -1.27
N ARG A 407 12.03 -11.06 -0.03
CA ARG A 407 13.23 -11.11 0.80
C ARG A 407 14.38 -11.85 0.09
N THR A 408 14.09 -13.05 -0.45
CA THR A 408 15.09 -13.88 -1.14
C THR A 408 15.61 -13.21 -2.40
N LEU A 409 14.72 -12.55 -3.15
CA LEU A 409 15.11 -11.77 -4.31
C LEU A 409 16.11 -10.68 -3.93
N PHE A 410 15.77 -9.85 -2.94
CA PHE A 410 16.61 -8.73 -2.52
C PHE A 410 17.96 -9.19 -1.99
N THR A 411 18.00 -10.21 -1.12
CA THR A 411 19.25 -10.75 -0.58
C THR A 411 20.14 -11.41 -1.63
N SER A 412 19.55 -11.97 -2.72
CA SER A 412 20.33 -12.58 -3.82
C SER A 412 21.18 -11.57 -4.59
N PHE A 413 20.90 -10.26 -4.45
CA PHE A 413 21.69 -9.16 -5.02
C PHE A 413 22.58 -8.45 -4.00
N GLY A 414 22.71 -9.00 -2.79
CA GLY A 414 23.53 -8.40 -1.72
C GLY A 414 22.77 -7.39 -0.85
N GLY A 415 21.45 -7.23 -1.03
CA GLY A 415 20.64 -6.39 -0.17
C GLY A 415 20.49 -6.98 1.25
N ASP A 416 20.54 -6.12 2.27
CA ASP A 416 20.51 -6.53 3.67
C ASP A 416 19.41 -5.85 4.48
N LEU A 417 19.17 -4.55 4.25
CA LEU A 417 18.22 -3.78 5.05
C LEU A 417 16.81 -3.87 4.47
N MET A 418 15.84 -4.27 5.29
CA MET A 418 14.49 -4.54 4.83
C MET A 418 13.43 -4.08 5.83
N GLN A 419 12.24 -3.77 5.29
CA GLN A 419 11.05 -3.39 6.01
C GLN A 419 9.82 -3.95 5.29
N GLY A 420 8.81 -4.41 6.02
CA GLY A 420 7.56 -4.91 5.44
C GLY A 420 6.81 -5.84 6.38
N LEU A 421 5.63 -6.26 5.96
CA LEU A 421 4.73 -7.11 6.75
C LEU A 421 5.33 -8.50 7.03
N ARG A 422 6.29 -8.95 6.20
CA ARG A 422 7.04 -10.19 6.46
C ARG A 422 7.73 -10.18 7.82
N PHE A 423 8.15 -9.00 8.29
CA PHE A 423 8.86 -8.85 9.56
C PHE A 423 7.94 -8.42 10.69
N ALA A 424 7.21 -7.32 10.51
CA ALA A 424 6.21 -6.84 11.49
C ALA A 424 5.26 -5.83 10.84
N GLU A 425 4.03 -5.78 11.33
CA GLU A 425 3.11 -4.68 11.06
C GLU A 425 3.53 -3.43 11.84
N PRO A 426 3.20 -2.22 11.34
CA PRO A 426 3.34 -1.00 12.12
C PRO A 426 2.51 -1.10 13.41
N ALA A 427 3.16 -0.91 14.57
CA ALA A 427 2.48 -0.98 15.87
C ALA A 427 3.11 -0.02 16.89
N PHE A 428 2.44 0.13 18.02
CA PHE A 428 2.95 0.87 19.18
C PHE A 428 3.00 -0.08 20.41
N PRO A 429 4.02 -0.01 21.26
CA PRO A 429 5.16 0.92 21.22
C PRO A 429 6.22 0.63 20.14
N PHE A 430 6.92 -0.49 20.13
CA PHE A 430 7.95 -0.86 19.16
C PHE A 430 7.85 -2.36 18.90
N PRO A 431 7.32 -2.78 17.75
CA PRO A 431 7.11 -4.20 17.48
C PRO A 431 8.43 -4.94 17.30
N THR A 432 8.45 -6.20 17.75
CA THR A 432 9.57 -7.11 17.54
C THR A 432 9.41 -7.82 16.21
N PRO A 433 10.42 -7.77 15.32
CA PRO A 433 10.32 -8.41 14.02
C PRO A 433 10.47 -9.92 14.10
N ARG A 434 9.86 -10.62 13.13
CA ARG A 434 10.08 -12.05 12.84
C ARG A 434 11.20 -12.18 11.80
N PHE A 435 12.20 -13.00 12.08
CA PHE A 435 13.32 -13.26 11.17
C PHE A 435 13.18 -14.58 10.45
#